data_082d80ec2b9a48077c37999691cdec03
#
_entry.id   082d80ec2b9a48077c37999691cdec03
#
_cell.length_a   1.000
_cell.length_b   1.000
_cell.length_c   1.000
_cell.angle_alpha   90.00
_cell.angle_beta   90.00
_cell.angle_gamma   90.00
#
_symmetry.space_group_name_H-M   'P 1'
#
loop_
_entity.id
_entity.type
_entity.pdbx_description
1 polymer ?
#
loop_
_entity_poly.entity_id
_entity_poly.type
_entity_poly.pdbx_seq_one_letter_code
_entity_poly.pdbx_strand_id
1 'polypeptide(L)'
;MRRALLASILLVPCALPALGQAPLPPADTLGVYSGAAAETRTVLTFKVNDDVVQKLLPDGWTLAPIAQGPAKGANLSVVFAERLATVGPDGKAVGGEEASVILSIPARNNAETAFAIIEAYSDAATAPGFYKVGKPAKVTLERSLRATNLTGTIEESWSVAGDGGERITLRLGYERSQPSRVQVDSRNVSAADARVRRTYRIDQGLVVLASAPNGVDQAKGLTFNATGGLLGRLFDGSQQLVSAVSLPWYSRQLYVPASQ
;
A
#
# COMPACT_ATOMS: atom_id res chain seq x y z
N MET A 1 -55.93 -10.69 34.11
CA MET A 1 -55.65 -9.96 32.87
C MET A 1 -54.41 -9.09 33.09
N ARG A 2 -53.24 -9.56 32.65
CA ARG A 2 -51.97 -8.80 32.71
C ARG A 2 -51.61 -8.37 31.26
N ARG A 3 -51.62 -7.07 31.00
CA ARG A 3 -51.22 -6.48 29.72
C ARG A 3 -49.69 -6.37 29.73
N ALA A 4 -49.04 -7.09 28.82
CA ALA A 4 -47.62 -6.90 28.52
C ALA A 4 -47.45 -5.70 27.55
N LEU A 5 -46.72 -4.67 28.00
CA LEU A 5 -46.24 -3.59 27.15
C LEU A 5 -45.01 -4.08 26.39
N LEU A 6 -45.12 -4.21 25.07
CA LEU A 6 -43.97 -4.37 24.19
C LEU A 6 -43.37 -2.97 23.93
N ALA A 7 -42.18 -2.75 24.49
CA ALA A 7 -41.36 -1.57 24.14
C ALA A 7 -40.64 -1.85 22.84
N SER A 8 -41.06 -1.19 21.75
CA SER A 8 -40.35 -1.19 20.45
C SER A 8 -39.15 -0.27 20.57
N ILE A 9 -37.95 -0.84 20.61
CA ILE A 9 -36.70 -0.10 20.49
C ILE A 9 -36.51 0.25 19.02
N LEU A 10 -36.74 1.52 18.68
CA LEU A 10 -36.35 2.10 17.38
C LEU A 10 -34.82 2.21 17.36
N LEU A 11 -34.15 1.31 16.63
CA LEU A 11 -32.78 1.49 16.21
C LEU A 11 -32.76 2.59 15.15
N VAL A 12 -32.37 3.80 15.54
CA VAL A 12 -32.00 4.87 14.62
C VAL A 12 -30.64 4.51 14.01
N PRO A 13 -30.51 4.28 12.71
CA PRO A 13 -29.20 4.12 12.10
C PRO A 13 -28.49 5.47 12.18
N CYS A 14 -27.46 5.57 13.02
CA CYS A 14 -26.49 6.67 12.94
C CYS A 14 -25.78 6.57 11.60
N ALA A 15 -26.30 7.26 10.59
CA ALA A 15 -25.58 7.55 9.37
C ALA A 15 -24.40 8.47 9.77
N LEU A 16 -23.20 7.90 9.87
CA LEU A 16 -21.99 8.70 9.94
C LEU A 16 -21.97 9.59 8.71
N PRO A 17 -21.78 10.91 8.84
CA PRO A 17 -21.64 11.77 7.69
C PRO A 17 -20.45 11.25 6.89
N ALA A 18 -20.66 10.91 5.62
CA ALA A 18 -19.59 10.71 4.68
C ALA A 18 -18.78 12.00 4.68
N LEU A 19 -17.60 11.98 5.31
CA LEU A 19 -16.64 13.08 5.22
C LEU A 19 -16.33 13.20 3.74
N GLY A 20 -16.93 14.17 3.08
CA GLY A 20 -16.74 14.44 1.67
C GLY A 20 -15.24 14.59 1.44
N GLN A 21 -14.68 13.70 0.61
CA GLN A 21 -13.28 13.81 0.22
C GLN A 21 -13.11 15.14 -0.51
N ALA A 22 -12.13 15.96 -0.09
CA ALA A 22 -11.85 17.20 -0.76
C ALA A 22 -11.55 16.96 -2.25
N PRO A 23 -12.03 17.82 -3.16
CA PRO A 23 -11.73 17.67 -4.58
C PRO A 23 -10.23 17.61 -4.82
N LEU A 24 -9.81 16.66 -5.68
CA LEU A 24 -8.40 16.60 -6.10
C LEU A 24 -8.05 17.83 -6.96
N PRO A 25 -6.80 18.33 -6.87
CA PRO A 25 -6.34 19.42 -7.72
C PRO A 25 -6.43 19.04 -9.21
N PRO A 26 -6.46 19.99 -10.14
CA PRO A 26 -6.41 19.72 -11.57
C PRO A 26 -5.22 18.84 -11.96
N ALA A 27 -5.39 17.93 -12.92
CA ALA A 27 -4.36 16.94 -13.30
C ALA A 27 -3.10 17.58 -13.89
N ASP A 28 -3.23 18.71 -14.59
CA ASP A 28 -2.14 19.50 -15.18
C ASP A 28 -1.16 20.07 -14.13
N THR A 29 -1.57 20.15 -12.87
CA THR A 29 -0.70 20.57 -11.77
C THR A 29 0.24 19.47 -11.27
N LEU A 30 0.06 18.22 -11.73
CA LEU A 30 0.82 17.07 -11.25
C LEU A 30 2.12 16.81 -12.00
N GLY A 31 2.30 17.44 -13.19
CA GLY A 31 3.42 17.25 -14.08
C GLY A 31 3.02 16.66 -15.43
N VAL A 32 3.97 16.06 -16.14
CA VAL A 32 3.74 15.42 -17.43
C VAL A 32 3.18 14.02 -17.24
N TYR A 33 2.02 13.73 -17.84
CA TYR A 33 1.45 12.39 -17.83
C TYR A 33 2.37 11.39 -18.52
N SER A 34 2.67 10.28 -17.86
CA SER A 34 3.60 9.24 -18.34
C SER A 34 2.99 7.85 -18.45
N GLY A 35 1.68 7.71 -18.19
CA GLY A 35 0.98 6.45 -18.32
C GLY A 35 0.03 6.16 -17.17
N ALA A 36 -0.56 4.95 -17.17
CA ALA A 36 -1.44 4.48 -16.11
C ALA A 36 -1.21 2.99 -15.84
N ALA A 37 -1.62 2.53 -14.65
CA ALA A 37 -1.60 1.12 -14.30
C ALA A 37 -2.84 0.73 -13.50
N ALA A 38 -3.28 -0.52 -13.68
CA ALA A 38 -4.29 -1.18 -12.88
C ALA A 38 -3.63 -2.32 -12.08
N GLU A 39 -3.96 -2.41 -10.80
CA GLU A 39 -3.32 -3.35 -9.88
C GLU A 39 -4.34 -3.87 -8.85
N THR A 40 -4.02 -5.00 -8.19
CA THR A 40 -4.54 -5.34 -6.86
C THR A 40 -3.40 -5.23 -5.86
N ARG A 41 -3.70 -4.88 -4.62
CA ARG A 41 -2.67 -4.71 -3.60
C ARG A 41 -3.09 -5.24 -2.24
N THR A 42 -2.13 -5.75 -1.50
CA THR A 42 -2.19 -5.91 -0.04
C THR A 42 -1.09 -5.03 0.56
N VAL A 43 -1.44 -4.20 1.52
CA VAL A 43 -0.50 -3.27 2.15
C VAL A 43 -0.44 -3.54 3.64
N LEU A 44 0.76 -3.83 4.14
CA LEU A 44 1.06 -3.86 5.56
C LEU A 44 1.81 -2.60 5.94
N THR A 45 1.44 -1.99 7.05
CA THR A 45 2.18 -0.87 7.60
C THR A 45 2.69 -1.20 8.99
N PHE A 46 3.90 -0.77 9.27
CA PHE A 46 4.61 -1.09 10.50
C PHE A 46 5.12 0.16 11.19
N LYS A 47 5.25 0.09 12.50
CA LYS A 47 6.15 0.90 13.29
C LYS A 47 7.41 0.09 13.51
N VAL A 48 8.53 0.57 12.97
CA VAL A 48 9.87 0.02 13.15
C VAL A 48 10.77 1.06 13.83
N ASN A 49 12.02 0.72 14.12
CA ASN A 49 12.97 1.64 14.74
C ASN A 49 13.18 2.90 13.87
N ASP A 50 12.90 4.08 14.45
CA ASP A 50 12.95 5.38 13.76
C ASP A 50 14.36 5.71 13.25
N ASP A 51 15.41 5.38 14.02
CA ASP A 51 16.79 5.67 13.64
C ASP A 51 17.22 4.83 12.43
N VAL A 52 16.71 3.61 12.31
CA VAL A 52 17.00 2.75 11.16
C VAL A 52 16.37 3.33 9.90
N VAL A 53 15.08 3.67 9.93
CA VAL A 53 14.38 4.20 8.75
C VAL A 53 14.84 5.62 8.40
N GLN A 54 15.19 6.46 9.38
CA GLN A 54 15.71 7.80 9.10
C GLN A 54 17.03 7.76 8.29
N LYS A 55 17.91 6.80 8.56
CA LYS A 55 19.18 6.61 7.84
C LYS A 55 19.01 6.11 6.40
N LEU A 56 17.81 5.64 6.03
CA LEU A 56 17.50 5.19 4.67
C LEU A 56 16.90 6.30 3.80
N LEU A 57 16.59 7.45 4.38
CA LEU A 57 16.05 8.57 3.64
C LEU A 57 17.15 9.32 2.88
N PRO A 58 16.85 9.88 1.71
CA PRO A 58 17.83 10.71 1.01
C PRO A 58 18.11 12.01 1.78
N ASP A 59 19.22 12.64 1.47
CA ASP A 59 19.63 13.89 2.11
C ASP A 59 18.55 14.97 2.04
N GLY A 60 18.35 15.68 3.15
CA GLY A 60 17.34 16.71 3.28
C GLY A 60 15.91 16.22 3.53
N TRP A 61 15.71 14.89 3.66
CA TRP A 61 14.43 14.30 4.03
C TRP A 61 14.44 13.81 5.47
N THR A 62 13.33 14.00 6.14
CA THR A 62 13.09 13.55 7.51
C THR A 62 11.89 12.61 7.58
N LEU A 63 11.98 11.67 8.50
CA LEU A 63 10.89 10.75 8.79
C LEU A 63 9.61 11.53 9.16
N ALA A 64 8.50 11.14 8.56
CA ALA A 64 7.18 11.72 8.82
C ALA A 64 6.14 10.61 8.94
N PRO A 65 6.01 9.96 10.11
CA PRO A 65 5.04 8.88 10.31
C PRO A 65 3.63 9.29 9.87
N ILE A 66 2.87 8.33 9.36
CA ILE A 66 1.52 8.54 8.84
C ILE A 66 0.67 9.19 9.94
N ALA A 67 0.10 10.37 9.63
CA ALA A 67 -0.54 11.22 10.64
C ALA A 67 -1.98 10.79 10.99
N GLN A 68 -2.67 10.08 10.08
CA GLN A 68 -4.11 9.79 10.22
C GLN A 68 -4.53 8.50 9.50
N GLY A 69 -5.78 8.10 9.73
CA GLY A 69 -6.38 6.92 9.11
C GLY A 69 -5.92 5.60 9.74
N PRO A 70 -6.20 4.47 9.06
CA PRO A 70 -5.92 3.13 9.60
C PRO A 70 -4.45 2.86 9.91
N ALA A 71 -3.53 3.54 9.25
CA ALA A 71 -2.09 3.39 9.38
C ALA A 71 -1.43 4.46 10.26
N LYS A 72 -2.21 5.24 11.05
CA LYS A 72 -1.67 6.30 11.92
C LYS A 72 -0.55 5.80 12.81
N GLY A 73 0.60 6.49 12.78
CA GLY A 73 1.79 6.17 13.54
C GLY A 73 2.78 5.24 12.82
N ALA A 74 2.40 4.63 11.70
CA ALA A 74 3.31 3.80 10.93
C ALA A 74 4.41 4.63 10.26
N ASN A 75 5.63 4.06 10.20
CA ASN A 75 6.80 4.67 9.59
C ASN A 75 7.43 3.80 8.48
N LEU A 76 6.85 2.65 8.19
CA LEU A 76 7.23 1.76 7.10
C LEU A 76 5.99 1.14 6.47
N SER A 77 5.95 1.11 5.14
CA SER A 77 4.93 0.38 4.38
C SER A 77 5.57 -0.72 3.55
N VAL A 78 4.95 -1.89 3.53
CA VAL A 78 5.26 -3.02 2.66
C VAL A 78 4.06 -3.25 1.76
N VAL A 79 4.23 -3.00 0.47
CA VAL A 79 3.17 -3.08 -0.54
C VAL A 79 3.39 -4.33 -1.38
N PHE A 80 2.50 -5.27 -1.31
CA PHE A 80 2.40 -6.44 -2.19
C PHE A 80 1.49 -6.04 -3.35
N ALA A 81 2.03 -5.96 -4.54
CA ALA A 81 1.33 -5.47 -5.72
C ALA A 81 1.32 -6.52 -6.83
N GLU A 82 0.14 -6.83 -7.32
CA GLU A 82 -0.10 -7.57 -8.55
C GLU A 82 -0.52 -6.58 -9.62
N ARG A 83 0.33 -6.33 -10.60
CA ARG A 83 0.07 -5.45 -11.72
C ARG A 83 -0.68 -6.24 -12.80
N LEU A 84 -1.88 -5.78 -13.13
CA LEU A 84 -2.74 -6.43 -14.11
C LEU A 84 -2.59 -5.80 -15.50
N ALA A 85 -2.32 -4.50 -15.55
CA ALA A 85 -2.15 -3.78 -16.80
C ALA A 85 -1.33 -2.50 -16.60
N THR A 86 -0.57 -2.14 -17.62
CA THR A 86 0.11 -0.84 -17.72
C THR A 86 -0.08 -0.31 -19.12
N VAL A 87 -0.35 0.99 -19.22
CA VAL A 87 -0.40 1.71 -20.50
C VAL A 87 0.56 2.89 -20.48
N GLY A 88 1.18 3.14 -21.60
CA GLY A 88 2.01 4.33 -21.84
C GLY A 88 1.18 5.61 -22.02
N PRO A 89 1.83 6.76 -22.21
CA PRO A 89 1.15 8.04 -22.41
C PRO A 89 0.30 8.09 -23.69
N ASP A 90 0.58 7.22 -24.65
CA ASP A 90 -0.18 7.05 -25.90
C ASP A 90 -1.35 6.04 -25.78
N GLY A 91 -1.59 5.52 -24.57
CA GLY A 91 -2.63 4.53 -24.28
C GLY A 91 -2.29 3.10 -24.70
N LYS A 92 -1.12 2.85 -25.28
CA LYS A 92 -0.72 1.49 -25.66
C LYS A 92 -0.24 0.69 -24.46
N ALA A 93 -0.50 -0.61 -24.46
CA ALA A 93 -0.01 -1.51 -23.44
C ALA A 93 1.52 -1.50 -23.36
N VAL A 94 2.07 -1.45 -22.15
CA VAL A 94 3.50 -1.44 -21.85
C VAL A 94 3.78 -2.48 -20.79
N GLY A 95 4.57 -3.51 -21.14
CA GLY A 95 4.88 -4.60 -20.22
C GLY A 95 3.73 -5.60 -20.06
N GLY A 96 3.91 -6.54 -19.13
CA GLY A 96 2.96 -7.61 -18.82
C GLY A 96 2.50 -7.57 -17.37
N GLU A 97 1.83 -8.64 -16.96
CA GLU A 97 1.51 -8.91 -15.57
C GLU A 97 2.81 -9.03 -14.75
N GLU A 98 2.80 -8.48 -13.55
CA GLU A 98 3.95 -8.49 -12.67
C GLU A 98 3.52 -8.51 -11.21
N ALA A 99 4.13 -9.41 -10.45
CA ALA A 99 4.05 -9.39 -9.00
C ALA A 99 5.30 -8.71 -8.41
N SER A 100 5.11 -7.81 -7.48
CA SER A 100 6.22 -7.09 -6.83
C SER A 100 5.93 -6.80 -5.37
N VAL A 101 7.01 -6.63 -4.58
CA VAL A 101 6.91 -6.16 -3.19
C VAL A 101 7.75 -4.91 -3.03
N ILE A 102 7.15 -3.84 -2.53
CA ILE A 102 7.74 -2.50 -2.48
C ILE A 102 7.76 -2.04 -1.02
N LEU A 103 8.92 -1.58 -0.57
CA LEU A 103 9.09 -0.97 0.75
C LEU A 103 9.21 0.54 0.61
N SER A 104 8.46 1.28 1.43
CA SER A 104 8.50 2.73 1.43
C SER A 104 8.39 3.33 2.83
N ILE A 105 9.02 4.48 3.01
CA ILE A 105 9.04 5.26 4.25
C ILE A 105 8.29 6.56 4.00
N PRO A 106 7.27 6.90 4.81
CA PRO A 106 6.66 8.23 4.77
C PRO A 106 7.66 9.27 5.26
N ALA A 107 7.92 10.26 4.44
CA ALA A 107 8.96 11.26 4.67
C ALA A 107 8.51 12.66 4.24
N ARG A 108 9.20 13.67 4.74
CA ARG A 108 9.00 15.07 4.36
C ARG A 108 10.32 15.80 4.20
N ASN A 109 10.32 16.81 3.38
CA ASN A 109 11.32 17.87 3.36
C ASN A 109 10.63 19.23 3.60
N ASN A 110 11.34 20.34 3.42
CA ASN A 110 10.77 21.68 3.64
C ASN A 110 9.61 22.03 2.70
N ALA A 111 9.49 21.38 1.54
CA ALA A 111 8.55 21.72 0.49
C ALA A 111 7.37 20.74 0.38
N GLU A 112 7.57 19.46 0.72
CA GLU A 112 6.59 18.42 0.42
C GLU A 112 6.67 17.21 1.36
N THR A 113 5.59 16.41 1.34
CA THR A 113 5.56 15.06 1.90
C THR A 113 5.53 14.05 0.76
N ALA A 114 6.22 12.92 0.92
CA ALA A 114 6.27 11.85 -0.05
C ALA A 114 6.52 10.50 0.62
N PHE A 115 6.35 9.41 -0.13
CA PHE A 115 6.86 8.11 0.24
C PHE A 115 8.23 7.89 -0.42
N ALA A 116 9.27 7.74 0.39
CA ALA A 116 10.60 7.36 -0.09
C ALA A 116 10.62 5.85 -0.35
N ILE A 117 10.79 5.46 -1.61
CA ILE A 117 10.90 4.05 -2.01
C ILE A 117 12.32 3.60 -1.70
N ILE A 118 12.47 2.66 -0.77
CA ILE A 118 13.77 2.21 -0.26
C ILE A 118 14.24 0.89 -0.88
N GLU A 119 13.33 -0.01 -1.15
CA GLU A 119 13.56 -1.27 -1.87
C GLU A 119 12.32 -1.69 -2.64
N ALA A 120 12.52 -2.41 -3.74
CA ALA A 120 11.47 -3.12 -4.46
C ALA A 120 12.00 -4.47 -4.93
N TYR A 121 11.18 -5.50 -4.82
CA TYR A 121 11.48 -6.86 -5.27
C TYR A 121 10.56 -7.22 -6.41
N SER A 122 11.12 -7.55 -7.57
CA SER A 122 10.37 -7.88 -8.78
C SER A 122 11.20 -8.77 -9.71
N ASP A 123 10.62 -9.21 -10.81
CA ASP A 123 11.34 -9.95 -11.84
C ASP A 123 12.60 -9.21 -12.31
N ALA A 124 13.66 -9.96 -12.64
CA ALA A 124 14.94 -9.41 -13.07
C ALA A 124 14.83 -8.52 -14.33
N ALA A 125 13.85 -8.78 -15.21
CA ALA A 125 13.62 -7.98 -16.39
C ALA A 125 13.15 -6.54 -16.09
N THR A 126 12.58 -6.30 -14.88
CA THR A 126 12.08 -4.99 -14.46
C THR A 126 12.97 -4.28 -13.46
N ALA A 127 13.93 -4.96 -12.84
CA ALA A 127 14.94 -4.37 -11.96
C ALA A 127 16.00 -3.59 -12.75
N PRO A 128 16.54 -2.46 -12.23
CA PRO A 128 16.29 -1.84 -10.93
C PRO A 128 15.05 -0.94 -10.88
N GLY A 129 14.24 -0.88 -11.95
CA GLY A 129 13.02 -0.13 -12.06
C GLY A 129 13.22 1.39 -12.08
N PHE A 130 12.11 2.12 -12.14
CA PHE A 130 12.15 3.59 -12.23
C PHE A 130 12.88 4.24 -11.05
N TYR A 131 12.65 3.76 -9.83
CA TYR A 131 13.27 4.34 -8.63
C TYR A 131 14.71 3.89 -8.39
N LYS A 132 15.28 3.03 -9.24
CA LYS A 132 16.66 2.53 -9.15
C LYS A 132 17.01 1.80 -7.84
N VAL A 133 16.00 1.30 -7.14
CA VAL A 133 16.12 0.55 -5.87
C VAL A 133 15.56 -0.88 -5.99
N GLY A 134 15.17 -1.28 -7.20
CA GLY A 134 14.67 -2.61 -7.48
C GLY A 134 15.76 -3.66 -7.42
N LYS A 135 15.43 -4.79 -6.81
CA LYS A 135 16.26 -5.98 -6.71
C LYS A 135 15.59 -7.14 -7.44
N PRO A 136 16.35 -7.90 -8.23
CA PRO A 136 15.83 -9.12 -8.83
C PRO A 136 15.35 -10.10 -7.76
N ALA A 137 14.14 -10.63 -7.95
CA ALA A 137 13.57 -11.61 -7.04
C ALA A 137 12.53 -12.47 -7.76
N LYS A 138 12.39 -13.71 -7.33
CA LYS A 138 11.22 -14.51 -7.65
C LYS A 138 10.10 -14.14 -6.69
N VAL A 139 9.02 -13.55 -7.21
CA VAL A 139 7.81 -13.22 -6.45
C VAL A 139 6.70 -14.19 -6.84
N THR A 140 6.10 -14.84 -5.86
CA THR A 140 4.97 -15.75 -6.07
C THR A 140 3.78 -15.26 -5.28
N LEU A 141 2.62 -15.21 -5.93
CA LEU A 141 1.31 -14.94 -5.34
C LEU A 141 0.41 -16.16 -5.54
N GLU A 142 -0.20 -16.60 -4.45
CA GLU A 142 -1.33 -17.53 -4.49
C GLU A 142 -2.52 -16.85 -3.85
N ARG A 143 -3.64 -16.79 -4.55
CA ARG A 143 -4.89 -16.20 -4.04
C ARG A 143 -6.05 -17.11 -4.36
N SER A 144 -6.86 -17.43 -3.37
CA SER A 144 -8.10 -18.14 -3.53
C SER A 144 -9.29 -17.28 -3.08
N LEU A 145 -10.37 -17.30 -3.83
CA LEU A 145 -11.64 -16.68 -3.50
C LEU A 145 -12.70 -17.76 -3.48
N ARG A 146 -13.33 -17.94 -2.32
CA ARG A 146 -14.52 -18.78 -2.16
C ARG A 146 -15.69 -17.85 -1.85
N ALA A 147 -16.54 -17.62 -2.83
CA ALA A 147 -17.63 -16.65 -2.68
C ALA A 147 -18.97 -17.26 -3.09
N THR A 148 -20.03 -16.83 -2.38
CA THR A 148 -21.43 -17.01 -2.79
C THR A 148 -22.05 -15.62 -2.82
N ASN A 149 -22.45 -15.16 -4.00
CA ASN A 149 -22.86 -13.78 -4.25
C ASN A 149 -21.76 -12.76 -3.87
N LEU A 150 -22.07 -11.81 -3.00
CA LEU A 150 -21.14 -10.75 -2.57
C LEU A 150 -20.37 -11.10 -1.29
N THR A 151 -20.67 -12.22 -0.64
CA THR A 151 -19.98 -12.70 0.54
C THR A 151 -18.98 -13.79 0.19
N GLY A 152 -17.94 -13.97 0.98
CA GLY A 152 -16.97 -15.02 0.76
C GLY A 152 -15.67 -14.77 1.49
N THR A 153 -14.79 -15.77 1.46
CA THR A 153 -13.47 -15.71 2.09
C THR A 153 -12.41 -15.60 1.01
N ILE A 154 -11.45 -14.72 1.24
CA ILE A 154 -10.23 -14.60 0.46
C ILE A 154 -9.08 -15.13 1.31
N GLU A 155 -8.28 -16.02 0.75
CA GLU A 155 -7.00 -16.45 1.30
C GLU A 155 -5.89 -16.04 0.34
N GLU A 156 -4.83 -15.45 0.86
CA GLU A 156 -3.74 -14.91 0.08
C GLU A 156 -2.41 -15.28 0.71
N SER A 157 -1.45 -15.71 -0.12
CA SER A 157 -0.08 -15.92 0.27
C SER A 157 0.89 -15.33 -0.75
N TRP A 158 1.95 -14.71 -0.23
CA TRP A 158 3.05 -14.15 -1.00
C TRP A 158 4.36 -14.76 -0.55
N SER A 159 5.24 -15.01 -1.51
CA SER A 159 6.61 -15.45 -1.26
C SER A 159 7.56 -14.67 -2.15
N VAL A 160 8.60 -14.10 -1.56
CA VAL A 160 9.70 -13.43 -2.26
C VAL A 160 10.99 -14.16 -1.95
N ALA A 161 11.74 -14.45 -2.99
CA ALA A 161 13.10 -14.98 -2.92
C ALA A 161 14.03 -14.06 -3.71
N GLY A 162 14.71 -13.13 -3.03
CA GLY A 162 15.69 -12.22 -3.63
C GLY A 162 17.01 -12.95 -3.91
N ASP A 163 17.70 -12.53 -4.96
CA ASP A 163 18.99 -13.09 -5.38
C ASP A 163 20.10 -12.82 -4.35
N GLY A 164 19.96 -11.78 -3.53
CA GLY A 164 20.84 -11.46 -2.41
C GLY A 164 20.58 -12.24 -1.11
N GLY A 165 19.68 -13.23 -1.14
CA GLY A 165 19.30 -14.03 0.03
C GLY A 165 18.14 -13.45 0.85
N GLU A 166 17.55 -12.35 0.40
CA GLU A 166 16.35 -11.78 1.03
C GLU A 166 15.17 -12.72 0.88
N ARG A 167 14.33 -12.77 1.91
CA ARG A 167 13.09 -13.56 1.94
C ARG A 167 11.98 -12.73 2.55
N ILE A 168 10.81 -12.74 1.91
CA ILE A 168 9.58 -12.19 2.47
C ILE A 168 8.49 -13.23 2.30
N THR A 169 7.71 -13.45 3.35
CA THR A 169 6.48 -14.25 3.28
C THR A 169 5.34 -13.50 3.93
N LEU A 170 4.17 -13.59 3.32
CA LEU A 170 2.91 -13.12 3.87
C LEU A 170 1.86 -14.20 3.67
N ARG A 171 1.07 -14.46 4.71
CA ARG A 171 -0.18 -15.22 4.60
C ARG A 171 -1.26 -14.49 5.36
N LEU A 172 -2.45 -14.43 4.79
CA LEU A 172 -3.63 -13.87 5.47
C LEU A 172 -4.90 -14.43 4.83
N GLY A 173 -5.94 -14.49 5.65
CA GLY A 173 -7.31 -14.72 5.20
C GLY A 173 -8.21 -13.59 5.69
N TYR A 174 -9.29 -13.30 4.98
CA TYR A 174 -10.29 -12.33 5.39
C TYR A 174 -11.62 -12.54 4.69
N GLU A 175 -12.69 -12.04 5.32
CA GLU A 175 -14.00 -12.03 4.67
C GLU A 175 -14.06 -10.93 3.62
N ARG A 176 -14.58 -11.27 2.44
CA ARG A 176 -14.83 -10.28 1.40
C ARG A 176 -15.86 -9.28 1.89
N SER A 177 -15.55 -8.00 1.78
CA SER A 177 -16.44 -6.90 2.15
C SER A 177 -16.49 -5.86 1.04
N GLN A 178 -17.48 -4.97 1.10
CA GLN A 178 -17.56 -3.85 0.17
C GLN A 178 -16.43 -2.86 0.46
N PRO A 179 -15.56 -2.56 -0.52
CA PRO A 179 -14.49 -1.59 -0.33
C PRO A 179 -15.03 -0.16 -0.30
N SER A 180 -14.41 0.68 0.53
CA SER A 180 -14.60 2.13 0.48
C SER A 180 -13.77 2.71 -0.67
N ARG A 181 -14.36 3.53 -1.53
CA ARG A 181 -13.61 4.23 -2.59
C ARG A 181 -12.81 5.38 -2.02
N VAL A 182 -11.54 5.45 -2.37
CA VAL A 182 -10.61 6.52 -1.98
C VAL A 182 -9.90 7.04 -3.23
N GLN A 183 -9.89 8.37 -3.38
CA GLN A 183 -9.12 9.06 -4.42
C GLN A 183 -8.09 9.96 -3.76
N VAL A 184 -6.83 9.87 -4.17
CA VAL A 184 -5.73 10.62 -3.55
C VAL A 184 -4.58 10.81 -4.53
N ASP A 185 -3.90 11.94 -4.41
CA ASP A 185 -2.60 12.15 -5.05
C ASP A 185 -1.49 11.74 -4.08
N SER A 186 -0.57 10.89 -4.54
CA SER A 186 0.58 10.40 -3.77
C SER A 186 1.87 10.79 -4.48
N ARG A 187 2.82 11.35 -3.73
CA ARG A 187 4.17 11.63 -4.23
C ARG A 187 5.12 10.56 -3.73
N ASN A 188 5.93 10.07 -4.67
CA ASN A 188 6.94 9.08 -4.36
C ASN A 188 8.31 9.56 -4.85
N VAL A 189 9.34 9.31 -4.06
CA VAL A 189 10.72 9.67 -4.34
C VAL A 189 11.61 8.44 -4.16
N SER A 190 12.68 8.34 -4.93
CA SER A 190 13.67 7.30 -4.72
C SER A 190 14.54 7.61 -3.50
N ALA A 191 14.77 6.63 -2.64
CA ALA A 191 15.75 6.76 -1.56
C ALA A 191 17.19 6.81 -2.08
N ALA A 192 17.48 6.22 -3.24
CA ALA A 192 18.80 6.26 -3.88
C ALA A 192 19.11 7.59 -4.58
N ASP A 193 18.09 8.33 -5.05
CA ASP A 193 18.27 9.61 -5.75
C ASP A 193 16.98 10.43 -5.62
N ALA A 194 16.98 11.45 -4.78
CA ALA A 194 15.81 12.30 -4.52
C ALA A 194 15.28 13.06 -5.76
N ARG A 195 16.06 13.15 -6.84
CA ARG A 195 15.61 13.73 -8.10
C ARG A 195 14.66 12.81 -8.87
N VAL A 196 14.79 11.50 -8.65
CA VAL A 196 13.91 10.49 -9.25
C VAL A 196 12.60 10.44 -8.47
N ARG A 197 11.56 11.09 -9.01
CA ARG A 197 10.27 11.24 -8.35
C ARG A 197 9.10 11.09 -9.32
N ARG A 198 7.96 10.65 -8.79
CA ARG A 198 6.68 10.57 -9.48
C ARG A 198 5.53 11.04 -8.59
N THR A 199 4.52 11.62 -9.21
CA THR A 199 3.22 11.81 -8.60
C THR A 199 2.24 10.80 -9.19
N TYR A 200 1.44 10.20 -8.35
CA TYR A 200 0.39 9.27 -8.72
C TYR A 200 -0.96 9.86 -8.36
N ARG A 201 -1.86 9.95 -9.32
CA ARG A 201 -3.29 10.13 -9.05
C ARG A 201 -3.92 8.76 -8.95
N ILE A 202 -4.43 8.45 -7.79
CA ILE A 202 -4.88 7.12 -7.40
C ILE A 202 -6.38 7.13 -7.21
N ASP A 203 -7.06 6.10 -7.75
CA ASP A 203 -8.45 5.75 -7.46
C ASP A 203 -8.48 4.28 -7.06
N GLN A 204 -8.94 3.99 -5.85
CA GLN A 204 -8.81 2.66 -5.26
C GLN A 204 -9.99 2.27 -4.39
N GLY A 205 -10.23 0.97 -4.26
CA GLY A 205 -11.08 0.39 -3.25
C GLY A 205 -10.26 -0.01 -2.03
N LEU A 206 -10.66 0.42 -0.84
CA LEU A 206 -9.98 0.16 0.43
C LEU A 206 -10.82 -0.74 1.33
N VAL A 207 -10.26 -1.85 1.77
CA VAL A 207 -10.79 -2.72 2.84
C VAL A 207 -9.77 -2.77 3.96
N VAL A 208 -10.12 -2.29 5.15
CA VAL A 208 -9.26 -2.36 6.33
C VAL A 208 -9.40 -3.74 6.95
N LEU A 209 -8.32 -4.53 6.96
CA LEU A 209 -8.28 -5.88 7.51
C LEU A 209 -7.82 -5.89 8.97
N ALA A 210 -6.84 -5.04 9.29
CA ALA A 210 -6.39 -4.79 10.65
C ALA A 210 -5.97 -3.32 10.80
N SER A 211 -6.22 -2.74 11.96
CA SER A 211 -5.77 -1.38 12.28
C SER A 211 -5.73 -1.21 13.79
N ALA A 212 -4.54 -1.16 14.37
CA ALA A 212 -4.37 -0.91 15.80
C ALA A 212 -4.95 0.46 16.22
N PRO A 213 -4.75 1.57 15.47
CA PRO A 213 -5.33 2.86 15.82
C PRO A 213 -6.87 2.88 15.82
N ASN A 214 -7.50 2.04 14.97
CA ASN A 214 -8.97 2.03 14.81
C ASN A 214 -9.63 0.84 15.52
N GLY A 215 -8.87 -0.05 16.17
CA GLY A 215 -9.39 -1.25 16.83
C GLY A 215 -10.02 -2.26 15.86
N VAL A 216 -9.55 -2.31 14.61
CA VAL A 216 -10.01 -3.27 13.59
C VAL A 216 -9.12 -4.50 13.61
N ASP A 217 -9.73 -5.68 13.70
CA ASP A 217 -9.05 -6.98 13.61
C ASP A 217 -9.96 -7.98 12.87
N GLN A 218 -9.89 -7.96 11.54
CA GLN A 218 -10.67 -8.84 10.65
C GLN A 218 -9.76 -9.78 9.84
N ALA A 219 -8.44 -9.62 9.95
CA ALA A 219 -7.47 -10.49 9.30
C ALA A 219 -7.39 -11.83 10.04
N LYS A 220 -7.60 -12.92 9.30
CA LYS A 220 -7.51 -14.29 9.83
C LYS A 220 -6.15 -14.88 9.50
N GLY A 221 -5.44 -15.40 10.49
CA GLY A 221 -4.18 -16.11 10.30
C GLY A 221 -3.09 -15.25 9.64
N LEU A 222 -3.11 -13.93 9.86
CA LEU A 222 -2.10 -13.03 9.33
C LEU A 222 -0.73 -13.39 9.92
N THR A 223 0.19 -13.78 9.03
CA THR A 223 1.59 -14.00 9.36
C THR A 223 2.45 -13.26 8.35
N PHE A 224 3.46 -12.57 8.84
CA PHE A 224 4.44 -11.87 8.02
C PHE A 224 5.84 -12.16 8.56
N ASN A 225 6.75 -12.49 7.66
CA ASN A 225 8.17 -12.65 7.99
C ASN A 225 9.02 -12.06 6.87
N ALA A 226 10.10 -11.37 7.26
CA ALA A 226 11.05 -10.79 6.31
C ALA A 226 12.47 -10.89 6.89
N THR A 227 13.40 -11.42 6.10
CA THR A 227 14.78 -11.71 6.53
C THR A 227 15.78 -11.42 5.43
N GLY A 228 17.03 -11.26 5.80
CA GLY A 228 18.16 -11.00 4.91
C GLY A 228 18.37 -9.52 4.61
N GLY A 229 19.60 -9.12 4.40
CA GLY A 229 19.97 -7.77 4.01
C GLY A 229 19.36 -6.64 4.85
N LEU A 230 18.73 -5.67 4.19
CA LEU A 230 18.02 -4.57 4.86
C LEU A 230 16.80 -5.07 5.64
N LEU A 231 16.11 -6.11 5.14
CA LEU A 231 14.92 -6.65 5.79
C LEU A 231 15.19 -7.12 7.22
N GLY A 232 16.32 -7.79 7.47
CA GLY A 232 16.70 -8.24 8.81
C GLY A 232 16.97 -7.10 9.80
N ARG A 233 17.26 -5.88 9.31
CA ARG A 233 17.44 -4.70 10.17
C ARG A 233 16.10 -3.98 10.43
N LEU A 234 15.15 -4.07 9.51
CA LEU A 234 13.83 -3.47 9.65
C LEU A 234 12.89 -4.36 10.45
N PHE A 235 13.08 -5.69 10.37
CA PHE A 235 12.22 -6.71 10.97
C PHE A 235 13.04 -7.60 11.92
N ASP A 236 13.61 -6.97 12.93
CA ASP A 236 14.50 -7.57 13.93
C ASP A 236 13.75 -8.18 15.14
N GLY A 237 12.43 -8.20 15.09
CA GLY A 237 11.55 -8.65 16.18
C GLY A 237 10.92 -7.51 16.97
N SER A 238 11.40 -6.27 16.83
CA SER A 238 10.83 -5.09 17.52
C SER A 238 9.71 -4.40 16.73
N GLN A 239 9.53 -4.77 15.47
CA GLN A 239 8.50 -4.17 14.61
C GLN A 239 7.08 -4.44 15.12
N GLN A 240 6.21 -3.45 14.98
CA GLN A 240 4.81 -3.56 15.32
C GLN A 240 3.96 -3.39 14.07
N LEU A 241 3.07 -4.33 13.80
CA LEU A 241 2.07 -4.18 12.74
C LEU A 241 1.06 -3.10 13.18
N VAL A 242 0.95 -2.04 12.39
CA VAL A 242 0.01 -0.95 12.64
C VAL A 242 -1.29 -1.19 11.88
N SER A 243 -1.20 -1.56 10.59
CA SER A 243 -2.37 -1.92 9.80
C SER A 243 -2.07 -2.92 8.70
N ALA A 244 -3.13 -3.62 8.29
CA ALA A 244 -3.20 -4.41 7.07
C ALA A 244 -4.44 -3.98 6.29
N VAL A 245 -4.27 -3.69 4.99
CA VAL A 245 -5.38 -3.31 4.11
C VAL A 245 -5.30 -4.08 2.80
N SER A 246 -6.48 -4.40 2.25
CA SER A 246 -6.61 -4.93 0.89
C SER A 246 -7.16 -3.83 -0.02
N LEU A 247 -6.56 -3.71 -1.19
CA LEU A 247 -6.99 -2.85 -2.28
C LEU A 247 -7.41 -3.76 -3.44
N PRO A 248 -8.66 -4.27 -3.44
CA PRO A 248 -9.14 -5.23 -4.44
C PRO A 248 -9.14 -4.66 -5.86
N TRP A 249 -9.11 -3.37 -5.98
CA TRP A 249 -8.81 -2.63 -7.21
C TRP A 249 -8.03 -1.36 -6.86
N TYR A 250 -7.04 -1.07 -7.68
CA TYR A 250 -6.15 0.07 -7.55
C TYR A 250 -5.80 0.55 -8.96
N SER A 251 -6.21 1.75 -9.29
CA SER A 251 -5.88 2.42 -10.55
C SER A 251 -5.06 3.66 -10.26
N ARG A 252 -3.99 3.86 -11.01
CA ARG A 252 -3.16 5.07 -10.88
C ARG A 252 -2.80 5.64 -12.24
N GLN A 253 -2.83 6.94 -12.33
CA GLN A 253 -2.18 7.73 -13.38
C GLN A 253 -0.81 8.18 -12.88
N LEU A 254 0.18 8.15 -13.76
CA LEU A 254 1.58 8.45 -13.44
C LEU A 254 1.97 9.79 -14.04
N TYR A 255 2.58 10.64 -13.22
CA TYR A 255 3.09 11.94 -13.65
C TYR A 255 4.55 12.09 -13.24
N VAL A 256 5.36 12.67 -14.12
CA VAL A 256 6.76 13.04 -13.85
C VAL A 256 6.88 14.56 -13.85
N PRO A 257 7.84 15.14 -13.10
CA PRO A 257 8.10 16.56 -13.17
C PRO A 257 8.36 17.02 -14.61
N ALA A 258 7.90 18.22 -14.97
CA ALA A 258 8.07 18.78 -16.33
C ALA A 258 9.54 19.03 -16.69
N SER A 259 10.42 19.15 -15.68
CA SER A 259 11.88 19.30 -15.82
C SER A 259 12.57 18.17 -15.06
N GLN A 260 12.93 17.11 -15.73
CA GLN A 260 13.91 16.11 -15.28
C GLN A 260 15.07 16.03 -16.26
#